data_5016e562cd12411016cbae3c02371107
#
_entry.id   5016e562cd12411016cbae3c02371107
#
_cell.length_a   1.000
_cell.length_b   1.000
_cell.length_c   1.000
_cell.angle_alpha   90.00
_cell.angle_beta   90.00
_cell.angle_gamma   90.00
#
_symmetry.space_group_name_H-M   'P 1'
#
loop_
_entity.id
_entity.type
_entity.pdbx_description
1 polymer ?
#
loop_
_entity_poly.entity_id
_entity_poly.type
_entity_poly.pdbx_seq_one_letter_code
_entity_poly.pdbx_strand_id
1 'polypeptide(L)'
;GNYPKGIIRFLVERYPQIETGFNIIYEGNIPNGASLSSSASIELLTGHLITTLFHINMNRLELVKMGQRVENDFIGVNSGIMDQFIIGFGKKDHAILLDTNTLEYHYVPTEFGTYKISIMNTNKRRELAESKYNERRAECEQALAQLQQHLDVQSLGEITMAQFEAYAHVINDEKLRRRAKHAISENARTKQAYEALKAHDFDTFGQLLNASHASLKDDYEVTGIELDTLAESAQKVEGVLGARMTGAGFAGCAIALVHQDKIKDLERIVTEEYTRTVGYAPSFYHVDIANGVRTLEEV
;
A
#
# COMPACT_ATOMS: atom_id res chain seq x y z
N GLY A 1 4.38 10.95 17.61
CA GLY A 1 3.93 12.35 17.56
C GLY A 1 4.45 13.21 16.41
N ASN A 2 5.31 12.71 15.51
CA ASN A 2 5.89 13.55 14.46
C ASN A 2 4.93 13.81 13.28
N TYR A 3 4.11 12.86 12.89
CA TYR A 3 3.14 13.01 11.78
C TYR A 3 2.15 14.16 12.01
N PRO A 4 1.43 14.25 13.16
CA PRO A 4 0.60 15.42 13.45
C PRO A 4 1.37 16.74 13.47
N LYS A 5 2.60 16.74 14.02
CA LYS A 5 3.45 17.94 14.05
C LYS A 5 3.80 18.44 12.65
N GLY A 6 4.12 17.53 11.72
CA GLY A 6 4.40 17.88 10.33
C GLY A 6 3.20 18.52 9.64
N ILE A 7 2.01 17.93 9.79
CA ILE A 7 0.76 18.49 9.27
C ILE A 7 0.48 19.87 9.85
N ILE A 8 0.56 20.02 11.18
CA ILE A 8 0.33 21.30 11.86
C ILE A 8 1.30 22.35 11.33
N ARG A 9 2.58 22.01 11.25
CA ARG A 9 3.60 22.91 10.74
C ARG A 9 3.27 23.44 9.35
N PHE A 10 3.00 22.55 8.39
CA PHE A 10 2.70 22.98 7.02
C PHE A 10 1.38 23.73 6.89
N LEU A 11 0.38 23.42 7.74
CA LEU A 11 -0.86 24.19 7.78
C LEU A 11 -0.64 25.60 8.33
N VAL A 12 0.08 25.75 9.44
CA VAL A 12 0.38 27.07 10.04
C VAL A 12 1.23 27.92 9.10
N GLU A 13 2.22 27.34 8.43
CA GLU A 13 3.04 28.06 7.43
C GLU A 13 2.19 28.58 6.25
N ARG A 14 1.14 27.85 5.86
CA ARG A 14 0.29 28.22 4.71
C ARG A 14 -0.91 29.07 5.09
N TYR A 15 -1.44 28.92 6.30
CA TYR A 15 -2.69 29.52 6.75
C TYR A 15 -2.49 30.33 8.04
N PRO A 16 -2.16 31.65 7.95
CA PRO A 16 -1.89 32.51 9.10
C PRO A 16 -3.05 32.64 10.07
N GLN A 17 -4.30 32.34 9.66
CA GLN A 17 -5.47 32.34 10.54
C GLN A 17 -5.46 31.26 11.63
N ILE A 18 -4.54 30.31 11.59
CA ILE A 18 -4.32 29.35 12.68
C ILE A 18 -3.47 30.05 13.77
N GLU A 19 -4.11 30.88 14.56
CA GLU A 19 -3.41 31.71 15.56
C GLU A 19 -3.54 31.18 16.99
N THR A 20 -4.45 30.24 17.22
CA THR A 20 -4.74 29.68 18.55
C THR A 20 -4.32 28.25 18.68
N GLY A 21 -3.87 27.87 19.89
CA GLY A 21 -3.64 26.46 20.23
C GLY A 21 -4.95 25.69 20.40
N PHE A 22 -4.86 24.38 20.31
CA PHE A 22 -5.97 23.44 20.48
C PHE A 22 -5.49 22.14 21.13
N ASN A 23 -6.42 21.41 21.72
CA ASN A 23 -6.18 20.09 22.25
C ASN A 23 -6.82 19.04 21.34
N ILE A 24 -6.10 17.95 21.04
CA ILE A 24 -6.59 16.83 20.25
C ILE A 24 -6.50 15.55 21.09
N ILE A 25 -7.56 14.76 21.08
CA ILE A 25 -7.55 13.38 21.57
C ILE A 25 -7.64 12.48 20.35
N TYR A 26 -6.67 11.55 20.22
CA TYR A 26 -6.69 10.53 19.20
C TYR A 26 -7.08 9.19 19.84
N GLU A 27 -8.08 8.54 19.26
CA GLU A 27 -8.45 7.18 19.60
C GLU A 27 -8.42 6.33 18.33
N GLY A 28 -7.96 5.10 18.42
CA GLY A 28 -7.86 4.22 17.27
C GLY A 28 -7.46 2.79 17.64
N ASN A 29 -7.80 1.86 16.77
CA ASN A 29 -7.52 0.42 16.91
C ASN A 29 -6.62 -0.13 15.82
N ILE A 30 -6.01 0.70 14.97
CA ILE A 30 -5.04 0.25 13.98
C ILE A 30 -3.78 -0.22 14.71
N PRO A 31 -3.36 -1.48 14.52
CA PRO A 31 -2.17 -2.00 15.19
C PRO A 31 -0.92 -1.20 14.87
N ASN A 32 -0.14 -0.86 15.91
CA ASN A 32 1.10 -0.13 15.74
C ASN A 32 2.14 -0.96 14.99
N GLY A 33 2.81 -0.35 14.00
CA GLY A 33 3.89 -1.01 13.26
C GLY A 33 3.46 -2.10 12.29
N ALA A 34 2.16 -2.28 12.06
CA ALA A 34 1.60 -3.33 11.21
C ALA A 34 1.60 -3.02 9.71
N SER A 35 2.16 -1.90 9.28
CA SER A 35 2.14 -1.44 7.86
C SER A 35 0.73 -1.26 7.28
N LEU A 36 -0.20 -0.82 8.11
CA LEU A 36 -1.61 -0.58 7.73
C LEU A 36 -1.92 0.92 7.62
N SER A 37 -1.02 1.67 7.01
CA SER A 37 -1.17 3.11 6.72
C SER A 37 -1.53 3.98 7.94
N SER A 38 -1.07 3.59 9.15
CA SER A 38 -1.39 4.33 10.38
C SER A 38 -0.82 5.75 10.39
N SER A 39 0.33 6.00 9.74
CA SER A 39 0.90 7.33 9.53
C SER A 39 -0.04 8.21 8.70
N ALA A 40 -0.39 7.77 7.51
CA ALA A 40 -1.32 8.49 6.62
C ALA A 40 -2.69 8.72 7.28
N SER A 41 -3.18 7.75 8.05
CA SER A 41 -4.44 7.88 8.78
C SER A 41 -4.40 9.04 9.77
N ILE A 42 -3.35 9.13 10.60
CA ILE A 42 -3.24 10.20 11.60
C ILE A 42 -2.90 11.56 10.97
N GLU A 43 -2.15 11.57 9.85
CA GLU A 43 -1.87 12.78 9.07
C GLU A 43 -3.14 13.39 8.52
N LEU A 44 -3.92 12.62 7.77
CA LEU A 44 -5.12 13.13 7.12
C LEU A 44 -6.22 13.45 8.14
N LEU A 45 -6.34 12.66 9.21
CA LEU A 45 -7.26 12.96 10.30
C LEU A 45 -6.90 14.31 10.96
N THR A 46 -5.62 14.53 11.26
CA THR A 46 -5.13 15.80 11.85
C THR A 46 -5.43 16.97 10.91
N GLY A 47 -5.10 16.83 9.63
CA GLY A 47 -5.32 17.89 8.65
C GLY A 47 -6.79 18.19 8.44
N HIS A 48 -7.63 17.16 8.32
CA HIS A 48 -9.09 17.30 8.20
C HIS A 48 -9.68 18.01 9.42
N LEU A 49 -9.27 17.61 10.64
CA LEU A 49 -9.73 18.22 11.89
C LEU A 49 -9.35 19.71 11.94
N ILE A 50 -8.10 20.06 11.65
CA ILE A 50 -7.63 21.46 11.73
C ILE A 50 -8.31 22.30 10.66
N THR A 51 -8.40 21.82 9.42
CA THR A 51 -9.08 22.56 8.34
C THR A 51 -10.56 22.79 8.65
N THR A 52 -11.21 21.83 9.29
CA THR A 52 -12.60 21.98 9.77
C THR A 52 -12.69 22.99 10.91
N LEU A 53 -11.84 22.87 11.93
CA LEU A 53 -11.84 23.72 13.12
C LEU A 53 -11.62 25.21 12.78
N PHE A 54 -10.70 25.50 11.86
CA PHE A 54 -10.34 26.87 11.45
C PHE A 54 -11.06 27.31 10.16
N HIS A 55 -12.07 26.58 9.70
CA HIS A 55 -12.86 26.90 8.50
C HIS A 55 -12.00 27.14 7.25
N ILE A 56 -10.95 26.32 7.09
CA ILE A 56 -10.03 26.41 5.95
C ILE A 56 -10.62 25.60 4.79
N ASN A 57 -10.82 26.28 3.66
CA ASN A 57 -11.26 25.62 2.43
C ASN A 57 -10.06 24.99 1.72
N MET A 58 -9.73 23.75 2.12
CA MET A 58 -8.71 22.92 1.48
C MET A 58 -9.39 21.75 0.78
N ASN A 59 -9.08 21.52 -0.50
CA ASN A 59 -9.61 20.37 -1.18
C ASN A 59 -8.90 19.07 -0.73
N ARG A 60 -9.57 17.95 -0.93
CA ARG A 60 -9.11 16.62 -0.46
C ARG A 60 -7.74 16.23 -1.02
N LEU A 61 -7.49 16.53 -2.31
CA LEU A 61 -6.23 16.20 -2.96
C LEU A 61 -5.06 17.02 -2.41
N GLU A 62 -5.28 18.28 -2.05
CA GLU A 62 -4.28 19.11 -1.39
C GLU A 62 -3.90 18.55 -0.03
N LEU A 63 -4.89 18.05 0.74
CA LEU A 63 -4.63 17.40 2.04
C LEU A 63 -3.82 16.11 1.87
N VAL A 64 -4.16 15.29 0.87
CA VAL A 64 -3.42 14.06 0.54
C VAL A 64 -1.98 14.36 0.16
N LYS A 65 -1.75 15.35 -0.71
CA LYS A 65 -0.40 15.80 -1.08
C LYS A 65 0.38 16.36 0.11
N MET A 66 -0.29 17.04 1.03
CA MET A 66 0.33 17.54 2.25
C MET A 66 0.78 16.39 3.17
N GLY A 67 -0.02 15.33 3.32
CA GLY A 67 0.37 14.14 4.07
C GLY A 67 1.61 13.49 3.48
N GLN A 68 1.64 13.27 2.17
CA GLN A 68 2.85 12.75 1.49
C GLN A 68 4.06 13.67 1.71
N ARG A 69 3.88 14.98 1.60
CA ARG A 69 4.95 15.94 1.86
C ARG A 69 5.47 15.87 3.29
N VAL A 70 4.61 15.60 4.28
CA VAL A 70 5.05 15.38 5.68
C VAL A 70 5.99 14.17 5.76
N GLU A 71 5.66 13.06 5.14
CA GLU A 71 6.55 11.91 5.14
C GLU A 71 7.88 12.21 4.44
N ASN A 72 7.84 12.87 3.28
CA ASN A 72 9.03 13.12 2.47
C ASN A 72 9.93 14.20 3.07
N ASP A 73 9.38 15.37 3.40
CA ASP A 73 10.16 16.57 3.76
C ASP A 73 10.37 16.70 5.28
N PHE A 74 9.46 16.17 6.11
CA PHE A 74 9.52 16.34 7.56
C PHE A 74 10.01 15.07 8.29
N ILE A 75 9.63 13.88 7.81
CA ILE A 75 10.05 12.59 8.38
C ILE A 75 11.32 12.08 7.68
N GLY A 76 11.46 12.31 6.36
CA GLY A 76 12.63 11.88 5.56
C GLY A 76 12.45 10.52 4.90
N VAL A 77 11.21 10.04 4.77
CA VAL A 77 10.88 8.81 4.03
C VAL A 77 10.40 9.19 2.63
N ASN A 78 11.11 8.75 1.59
CA ASN A 78 10.75 9.07 0.20
C ASN A 78 9.56 8.21 -0.30
N SER A 79 8.44 8.27 0.44
CA SER A 79 7.25 7.45 0.18
C SER A 79 6.45 7.92 -1.04
N GLY A 80 5.73 6.98 -1.66
CA GLY A 80 4.69 7.29 -2.66
C GLY A 80 3.42 7.83 -2.00
N ILE A 81 2.43 8.18 -2.83
CA ILE A 81 1.18 8.82 -2.39
C ILE A 81 0.06 7.82 -2.00
N MET A 82 0.29 6.51 -2.19
CA MET A 82 -0.76 5.48 -2.12
C MET A 82 -1.52 5.51 -0.79
N ASP A 83 -0.81 5.53 0.33
CA ASP A 83 -1.39 5.44 1.67
C ASP A 83 -2.26 6.66 1.98
N GLN A 84 -1.74 7.86 1.71
CA GLN A 84 -2.49 9.10 1.91
C GLN A 84 -3.68 9.17 0.94
N PHE A 85 -3.51 8.68 -0.30
CA PHE A 85 -4.58 8.72 -1.28
C PHE A 85 -5.76 7.83 -0.86
N ILE A 86 -5.50 6.58 -0.43
CA ILE A 86 -6.59 5.69 -0.01
C ILE A 86 -7.28 6.17 1.28
N ILE A 87 -6.54 6.75 2.23
CA ILE A 87 -7.14 7.34 3.42
C ILE A 87 -7.98 8.58 3.07
N GLY A 88 -7.54 9.37 2.09
CA GLY A 88 -8.27 10.55 1.62
C GLY A 88 -9.53 10.22 0.82
N PHE A 89 -9.42 9.32 -0.13
CA PHE A 89 -10.43 9.05 -1.14
C PHE A 89 -11.12 7.69 -1.00
N GLY A 90 -10.78 6.90 0.03
CA GLY A 90 -11.43 5.61 0.27
C GLY A 90 -12.94 5.71 0.27
N LYS A 91 -13.60 4.75 -0.38
CA LYS A 91 -15.05 4.64 -0.48
C LYS A 91 -15.46 3.23 -0.08
N LYS A 92 -16.49 3.13 0.77
CA LYS A 92 -17.03 1.85 1.21
C LYS A 92 -17.32 0.94 0.02
N ASP A 93 -16.93 -0.32 0.13
CA ASP A 93 -17.14 -1.38 -0.87
C ASP A 93 -16.55 -1.08 -2.26
N HIS A 94 -15.49 -0.25 -2.33
CA HIS A 94 -14.80 0.06 -3.58
C HIS A 94 -13.28 -0.01 -3.40
N ALA A 95 -12.61 -0.53 -4.43
CA ALA A 95 -11.17 -0.30 -4.62
C ALA A 95 -10.95 0.94 -5.52
N ILE A 96 -9.72 1.42 -5.52
CA ILE A 96 -9.29 2.56 -6.35
C ILE A 96 -8.15 2.10 -7.25
N LEU A 97 -8.30 2.29 -8.56
CA LEU A 97 -7.19 2.30 -9.49
C LEU A 97 -6.68 3.74 -9.58
N LEU A 98 -5.45 3.98 -9.18
CA LEU A 98 -4.80 5.29 -9.17
C LEU A 98 -3.63 5.30 -10.17
N ASP A 99 -3.62 6.25 -11.09
CA ASP A 99 -2.42 6.62 -11.83
C ASP A 99 -1.59 7.59 -10.97
N THR A 100 -0.43 7.14 -10.51
CA THR A 100 0.40 7.92 -9.61
C THR A 100 1.18 9.07 -10.29
N ASN A 101 1.21 9.10 -11.63
CA ASN A 101 1.82 10.19 -12.39
C ASN A 101 0.84 11.37 -12.55
N THR A 102 -0.41 11.07 -12.94
CA THR A 102 -1.45 12.08 -13.24
C THR A 102 -2.36 12.37 -12.04
N LEU A 103 -2.45 11.43 -11.09
CA LEU A 103 -3.41 11.37 -9.99
C LEU A 103 -4.87 11.22 -10.46
N GLU A 104 -5.07 10.79 -11.69
CA GLU A 104 -6.36 10.31 -12.16
C GLU A 104 -6.70 8.98 -11.49
N TYR A 105 -7.94 8.80 -11.11
CA TYR A 105 -8.35 7.60 -10.40
C TYR A 105 -9.75 7.14 -10.78
N HIS A 106 -9.97 5.84 -10.63
CA HIS A 106 -11.26 5.19 -10.91
C HIS A 106 -11.65 4.30 -9.75
N TYR A 107 -12.89 4.41 -9.32
CA TYR A 107 -13.48 3.46 -8.39
C TYR A 107 -13.93 2.20 -9.12
N VAL A 108 -13.74 1.06 -8.48
CA VAL A 108 -14.32 -0.21 -8.90
C VAL A 108 -15.02 -0.85 -7.72
N PRO A 109 -16.30 -1.29 -7.87
CA PRO A 109 -17.00 -2.03 -6.82
C PRO A 109 -16.23 -3.30 -6.45
N THR A 110 -16.12 -3.55 -5.14
CA THR A 110 -15.43 -4.73 -4.59
C THR A 110 -16.34 -5.46 -3.61
N GLU A 111 -17.55 -5.76 -4.06
CA GLU A 111 -18.50 -6.59 -3.31
C GLU A 111 -18.10 -8.07 -3.47
N PHE A 112 -17.19 -8.53 -2.61
CA PHE A 112 -16.64 -9.88 -2.68
C PHE A 112 -17.62 -10.99 -2.24
N GLY A 113 -18.87 -10.67 -1.93
CA GLY A 113 -19.89 -11.65 -1.54
C GLY A 113 -19.51 -12.40 -0.27
N THR A 114 -19.30 -13.71 -0.40
CA THR A 114 -18.90 -14.59 0.72
C THR A 114 -17.41 -14.52 1.07
N TYR A 115 -16.61 -13.79 0.31
CA TYR A 115 -15.19 -13.63 0.59
C TYR A 115 -14.92 -12.42 1.48
N LYS A 116 -13.90 -12.54 2.32
CA LYS A 116 -13.43 -11.51 3.24
C LYS A 116 -11.94 -11.24 3.03
N ILE A 117 -11.54 -10.00 3.29
CA ILE A 117 -10.12 -9.64 3.35
C ILE A 117 -9.61 -9.98 4.74
N SER A 118 -8.65 -10.90 4.79
CA SER A 118 -7.90 -11.23 6.01
C SER A 118 -6.52 -10.62 5.93
N ILE A 119 -6.19 -9.78 6.91
CA ILE A 119 -4.87 -9.21 7.09
C ILE A 119 -4.10 -10.11 8.04
N MET A 120 -2.91 -10.52 7.63
CA MET A 120 -2.01 -11.38 8.39
C MET A 120 -0.76 -10.57 8.74
N ASN A 121 -0.58 -10.25 10.02
CA ASN A 121 0.57 -9.46 10.49
C ASN A 121 1.72 -10.38 10.90
N THR A 122 2.90 -10.09 10.36
CA THR A 122 4.12 -10.82 10.70
C THR A 122 4.53 -10.69 12.16
N ASN A 123 4.06 -9.67 12.89
CA ASN A 123 4.54 -9.30 14.23
C ASN A 123 6.06 -9.05 14.31
N LYS A 124 6.74 -8.94 13.17
CA LYS A 124 8.15 -8.57 13.08
C LYS A 124 8.33 -7.09 13.38
N ARG A 125 9.27 -6.75 14.27
CA ARG A 125 9.64 -5.35 14.49
C ARG A 125 10.29 -4.76 13.23
N ARG A 126 9.87 -3.58 12.84
CA ARG A 126 10.47 -2.84 11.73
C ARG A 126 11.84 -2.31 12.15
N GLU A 127 12.88 -2.88 11.59
CA GLU A 127 14.24 -2.37 11.66
C GLU A 127 14.70 -2.04 10.25
N LEU A 128 15.22 -0.83 10.04
CA LEU A 128 15.79 -0.36 8.76
C LEU A 128 14.84 -0.42 7.52
N ALA A 129 13.52 -0.54 7.71
CA ALA A 129 12.58 -0.63 6.59
C ALA A 129 12.62 0.63 5.72
N GLU A 130 12.78 1.81 6.32
CA GLU A 130 12.84 3.09 5.61
C GLU A 130 14.07 3.21 4.71
N SER A 131 15.26 2.80 5.20
CA SER A 131 16.49 2.81 4.42
C SER A 131 16.43 1.84 3.23
N LYS A 132 15.88 0.65 3.44
CA LYS A 132 15.68 -0.35 2.39
C LYS A 132 14.65 0.10 1.35
N TYR A 133 13.61 0.80 1.77
CA TYR A 133 12.64 1.38 0.86
C TYR A 133 13.30 2.41 -0.08
N ASN A 134 14.07 3.34 0.50
CA ASN A 134 14.80 4.35 -0.27
C ASN A 134 15.83 3.71 -1.22
N GLU A 135 16.53 2.65 -0.78
CA GLU A 135 17.42 1.87 -1.64
C GLU A 135 16.67 1.28 -2.84
N ARG A 136 15.53 0.65 -2.60
CA ARG A 136 14.73 0.02 -3.66
C ARG A 136 14.23 1.03 -4.68
N ARG A 137 13.84 2.23 -4.22
CA ARG A 137 13.46 3.34 -5.09
C ARG A 137 14.63 3.80 -5.95
N ALA A 138 15.81 4.01 -5.35
CA ALA A 138 17.01 4.41 -6.09
C ALA A 138 17.40 3.38 -7.16
N GLU A 139 17.24 2.07 -6.88
CA GLU A 139 17.47 1.01 -7.87
C GLU A 139 16.51 1.13 -9.08
N CYS A 140 15.24 1.43 -8.85
CA CYS A 140 14.27 1.67 -9.94
C CYS A 140 14.63 2.92 -10.75
N GLU A 141 15.04 4.01 -10.10
CA GLU A 141 15.44 5.25 -10.76
C GLU A 141 16.70 5.05 -11.62
N GLN A 142 17.67 4.26 -11.14
CA GLN A 142 18.85 3.90 -11.93
C GLN A 142 18.51 3.05 -13.16
N ALA A 143 17.58 2.10 -13.02
CA ALA A 143 17.10 1.30 -14.15
C ALA A 143 16.36 2.17 -15.17
N LEU A 144 15.50 3.08 -14.72
CA LEU A 144 14.78 4.03 -15.57
C LEU A 144 15.75 4.92 -16.36
N ALA A 145 16.77 5.47 -15.71
CA ALA A 145 17.78 6.33 -16.36
C ALA A 145 18.52 5.62 -17.52
N GLN A 146 18.75 4.31 -17.42
CA GLN A 146 19.34 3.53 -18.51
C GLN A 146 18.34 3.31 -19.66
N LEU A 147 17.08 3.03 -19.34
CA LEU A 147 16.03 2.86 -20.36
C LEU A 147 15.70 4.18 -21.09
N GLN A 148 15.76 5.32 -20.41
CA GLN A 148 15.55 6.65 -20.99
C GLN A 148 16.58 7.04 -22.07
N GLN A 149 17.71 6.37 -22.14
CA GLN A 149 18.67 6.57 -23.24
C GLN A 149 18.16 6.01 -24.58
N HIS A 150 17.12 5.17 -24.54
CA HIS A 150 16.56 4.46 -25.70
C HIS A 150 15.06 4.66 -25.88
N LEU A 151 14.35 5.07 -24.82
CA LEU A 151 12.90 5.26 -24.77
C LEU A 151 12.57 6.68 -24.30
N ASP A 152 11.65 7.33 -24.96
CA ASP A 152 11.11 8.63 -24.52
C ASP A 152 9.98 8.41 -23.50
N VAL A 153 10.37 8.21 -22.24
CA VAL A 153 9.48 7.92 -21.11
C VAL A 153 9.95 8.67 -19.86
N GLN A 154 9.01 9.00 -18.97
CA GLN A 154 9.31 9.71 -17.73
C GLN A 154 9.28 8.78 -16.51
N SER A 155 8.64 7.62 -16.62
CA SER A 155 8.51 6.65 -15.53
C SER A 155 8.52 5.20 -16.05
N LEU A 156 8.85 4.24 -15.18
CA LEU A 156 8.71 2.82 -15.49
C LEU A 156 7.25 2.42 -15.76
N GLY A 157 6.29 3.16 -15.21
CA GLY A 157 4.86 2.92 -15.44
C GLY A 157 4.38 3.18 -16.87
N GLU A 158 5.12 3.95 -17.66
CA GLU A 158 4.83 4.23 -19.08
C GLU A 158 5.34 3.13 -20.02
N ILE A 159 6.24 2.27 -19.53
CA ILE A 159 6.87 1.22 -20.33
C ILE A 159 5.97 -0.01 -20.35
N THR A 160 5.69 -0.53 -21.55
CA THR A 160 4.98 -1.80 -21.73
C THR A 160 5.93 -2.99 -21.54
N MET A 161 5.39 -4.18 -21.23
CA MET A 161 6.20 -5.40 -21.14
C MET A 161 6.95 -5.69 -22.44
N ALA A 162 6.32 -5.49 -23.61
CA ALA A 162 6.96 -5.68 -24.91
C ALA A 162 8.14 -4.72 -25.13
N GLN A 163 8.01 -3.45 -24.72
CA GLN A 163 9.14 -2.49 -24.76
C GLN A 163 10.24 -2.92 -23.77
N PHE A 164 9.86 -3.34 -22.56
CA PHE A 164 10.85 -3.83 -21.60
C PHE A 164 11.63 -5.03 -22.13
N GLU A 165 10.95 -6.04 -22.69
CA GLU A 165 11.62 -7.21 -23.29
C GLU A 165 12.60 -6.83 -24.42
N ALA A 166 12.23 -5.86 -25.25
CA ALA A 166 13.09 -5.36 -26.31
C ALA A 166 14.33 -4.61 -25.78
N TYR A 167 14.21 -3.87 -24.68
CA TYR A 167 15.26 -2.99 -24.16
C TYR A 167 15.87 -3.44 -22.81
N ALA A 168 15.42 -4.54 -22.20
CA ALA A 168 15.95 -5.01 -20.92
C ALA A 168 17.48 -5.21 -20.93
N HIS A 169 18.05 -5.53 -22.10
CA HIS A 169 19.48 -5.75 -22.28
C HIS A 169 20.34 -4.48 -22.07
N VAL A 170 19.76 -3.28 -22.17
CA VAL A 170 20.49 -2.01 -21.93
C VAL A 170 20.69 -1.73 -20.44
N ILE A 171 19.95 -2.39 -19.58
CA ILE A 171 20.16 -2.33 -18.12
C ILE A 171 21.30 -3.29 -17.79
N ASN A 172 22.47 -2.74 -17.46
CA ASN A 172 23.69 -3.52 -17.29
C ASN A 172 23.72 -4.40 -16.04
N ASP A 173 23.01 -4.00 -14.98
CA ASP A 173 22.95 -4.73 -13.71
C ASP A 173 21.67 -5.59 -13.67
N GLU A 174 21.84 -6.91 -13.44
CA GLU A 174 20.74 -7.86 -13.35
C GLU A 174 19.76 -7.54 -12.21
N LYS A 175 20.26 -7.03 -11.10
CA LYS A 175 19.43 -6.60 -9.99
C LYS A 175 18.52 -5.44 -10.43
N LEU A 176 19.06 -4.42 -11.07
CA LEU A 176 18.29 -3.28 -11.59
C LEU A 176 17.28 -3.72 -12.64
N ARG A 177 17.65 -4.69 -13.48
CA ARG A 177 16.75 -5.27 -14.50
C ARG A 177 15.54 -5.94 -13.84
N ARG A 178 15.74 -6.72 -12.76
CA ARG A 178 14.65 -7.32 -11.99
C ARG A 178 13.74 -6.27 -11.34
N ARG A 179 14.31 -5.17 -10.79
CA ARG A 179 13.50 -4.05 -10.24
C ARG A 179 12.60 -3.41 -11.29
N ALA A 180 13.16 -3.09 -12.46
CA ALA A 180 12.39 -2.56 -13.58
C ALA A 180 11.31 -3.55 -14.06
N LYS A 181 11.66 -4.82 -14.21
CA LYS A 181 10.72 -5.89 -14.57
C LYS A 181 9.53 -5.94 -13.60
N HIS A 182 9.80 -5.90 -12.28
CA HIS A 182 8.74 -5.87 -11.27
C HIS A 182 7.82 -4.65 -11.48
N ALA A 183 8.37 -3.44 -11.50
CA ALA A 183 7.58 -2.22 -11.60
C ALA A 183 6.69 -2.20 -12.85
N ILE A 184 7.24 -2.58 -14.00
CA ILE A 184 6.53 -2.60 -15.28
C ILE A 184 5.45 -3.70 -15.30
N SER A 185 5.80 -4.91 -14.86
CA SER A 185 4.83 -6.03 -14.84
C SER A 185 3.73 -5.82 -13.79
N GLU A 186 4.05 -5.19 -12.65
CA GLU A 186 3.07 -4.89 -11.60
C GLU A 186 2.06 -3.83 -12.07
N ASN A 187 2.51 -2.82 -12.82
CA ASN A 187 1.62 -1.85 -13.45
C ASN A 187 0.63 -2.52 -14.43
N ALA A 188 1.10 -3.46 -15.25
CA ALA A 188 0.24 -4.24 -16.13
C ALA A 188 -0.74 -5.14 -15.33
N ARG A 189 -0.25 -5.78 -14.27
CA ARG A 189 -1.03 -6.65 -13.37
C ARG A 189 -2.13 -5.89 -12.65
N THR A 190 -1.84 -4.66 -12.20
CA THR A 190 -2.82 -3.78 -11.55
C THR A 190 -3.97 -3.41 -12.48
N LYS A 191 -3.68 -3.12 -13.76
CA LYS A 191 -4.72 -2.86 -14.78
C LYS A 191 -5.58 -4.10 -15.04
N GLN A 192 -4.97 -5.29 -15.10
CA GLN A 192 -5.71 -6.55 -15.23
C GLN A 192 -6.59 -6.82 -13.99
N ALA A 193 -6.08 -6.53 -12.79
CA ALA A 193 -6.84 -6.68 -11.55
C ALA A 193 -8.07 -5.75 -11.51
N TYR A 194 -7.95 -4.53 -12.01
CA TYR A 194 -9.08 -3.61 -12.16
C TYR A 194 -10.15 -4.18 -13.09
N GLU A 195 -9.78 -4.73 -14.26
CA GLU A 195 -10.74 -5.34 -15.18
C GLU A 195 -11.36 -6.62 -14.60
N ALA A 196 -10.60 -7.44 -13.88
CA ALA A 196 -11.13 -8.63 -13.19
C ALA A 196 -12.17 -8.23 -12.13
N LEU A 197 -11.91 -7.20 -11.32
CA LEU A 197 -12.87 -6.69 -10.34
C LEU A 197 -14.14 -6.15 -11.01
N LYS A 198 -14.02 -5.40 -12.11
CA LYS A 198 -15.18 -4.91 -12.89
C LYS A 198 -16.05 -6.06 -13.42
N ALA A 199 -15.41 -7.15 -13.80
CA ALA A 199 -16.09 -8.34 -14.31
C ALA A 199 -16.60 -9.27 -13.20
N HIS A 200 -16.36 -8.95 -11.92
CA HIS A 200 -16.59 -9.86 -10.77
C HIS A 200 -15.87 -11.21 -10.90
N ASP A 201 -14.75 -11.24 -11.64
CA ASP A 201 -13.88 -12.41 -11.78
C ASP A 201 -12.86 -12.44 -10.65
N PHE A 202 -13.33 -12.91 -9.49
CA PHE A 202 -12.50 -12.96 -8.27
C PHE A 202 -11.44 -14.06 -8.32
N ASP A 203 -11.62 -15.09 -9.13
CA ASP A 203 -10.61 -16.13 -9.35
C ASP A 203 -9.39 -15.55 -10.06
N THR A 204 -9.60 -14.82 -11.17
CA THR A 204 -8.51 -14.11 -11.86
C THR A 204 -7.88 -13.06 -10.95
N PHE A 205 -8.68 -12.30 -10.19
CA PHE A 205 -8.15 -11.34 -9.22
C PHE A 205 -7.24 -12.01 -8.18
N GLY A 206 -7.64 -13.16 -7.63
CA GLY A 206 -6.84 -13.96 -6.69
C GLY A 206 -5.52 -14.44 -7.31
N GLN A 207 -5.54 -14.93 -8.55
CA GLN A 207 -4.33 -15.33 -9.27
C GLN A 207 -3.36 -14.15 -9.48
N LEU A 208 -3.89 -12.96 -9.77
CA LEU A 208 -3.09 -11.74 -9.90
C LEU A 208 -2.46 -11.32 -8.57
N LEU A 209 -3.14 -11.51 -7.44
CA LEU A 209 -2.54 -11.31 -6.11
C LEU A 209 -1.35 -12.25 -5.89
N ASN A 210 -1.50 -13.54 -6.22
CA ASN A 210 -0.42 -14.52 -6.09
C ASN A 210 0.77 -14.18 -7.00
N ALA A 211 0.52 -13.81 -8.25
CA ALA A 211 1.56 -13.41 -9.20
C ALA A 211 2.28 -12.11 -8.76
N SER A 212 1.56 -11.18 -8.14
CA SER A 212 2.14 -9.98 -7.53
C SER A 212 3.08 -10.35 -6.39
N HIS A 213 2.68 -11.27 -5.50
CA HIS A 213 3.54 -11.71 -4.39
C HIS A 213 4.83 -12.36 -4.90
N ALA A 214 4.74 -13.24 -5.89
CA ALA A 214 5.91 -13.88 -6.50
C ALA A 214 6.89 -12.84 -7.08
N SER A 215 6.38 -11.83 -7.80
CA SER A 215 7.23 -10.77 -8.35
C SER A 215 7.83 -9.87 -7.25
N LEU A 216 7.09 -9.59 -6.17
CA LEU A 216 7.61 -8.86 -5.00
C LEU A 216 8.73 -9.63 -4.29
N LYS A 217 8.63 -10.95 -4.25
CA LYS A 217 9.64 -11.84 -3.68
C LYS A 217 10.87 -11.96 -4.58
N ASP A 218 10.69 -12.34 -5.85
CA ASP A 218 11.77 -12.78 -6.72
C ASP A 218 12.41 -11.63 -7.50
N ASP A 219 11.61 -10.67 -7.97
CA ASP A 219 12.08 -9.56 -8.80
C ASP A 219 12.37 -8.31 -7.95
N TYR A 220 11.53 -8.00 -6.94
CA TYR A 220 11.67 -6.77 -6.15
C TYR A 220 12.41 -6.99 -4.84
N GLU A 221 12.39 -8.21 -4.28
CA GLU A 221 13.09 -8.63 -3.05
C GLU A 221 12.75 -7.77 -1.83
N VAL A 222 11.44 -7.59 -1.58
CA VAL A 222 10.93 -6.78 -0.47
C VAL A 222 10.15 -7.60 0.58
N THR A 223 10.04 -8.92 0.41
CA THR A 223 9.19 -9.76 1.25
C THR A 223 9.94 -10.31 2.47
N GLY A 224 10.89 -11.21 2.26
CA GLY A 224 11.56 -11.95 3.32
C GLY A 224 10.73 -13.11 3.86
N ILE A 225 11.39 -13.96 4.67
CA ILE A 225 10.82 -15.25 5.08
C ILE A 225 9.48 -15.12 5.81
N GLU A 226 9.27 -14.04 6.57
CA GLU A 226 8.04 -13.84 7.33
C GLU A 226 6.84 -13.58 6.40
N LEU A 227 6.97 -12.65 5.46
CA LEU A 227 5.90 -12.33 4.51
C LEU A 227 5.67 -13.45 3.51
N ASP A 228 6.75 -14.11 3.06
CA ASP A 228 6.65 -15.27 2.17
C ASP A 228 5.90 -16.41 2.85
N THR A 229 6.24 -16.72 4.10
CA THR A 229 5.56 -17.78 4.84
C THR A 229 4.07 -17.47 5.03
N LEU A 230 3.69 -16.21 5.35
CA LEU A 230 2.28 -15.83 5.46
C LEU A 230 1.53 -16.00 4.14
N ALA A 231 2.05 -15.41 3.08
CA ALA A 231 1.35 -15.42 1.78
C ALA A 231 1.30 -16.82 1.16
N GLU A 232 2.43 -17.53 1.13
CA GLU A 232 2.52 -18.84 0.48
C GLU A 232 1.76 -19.94 1.25
N SER A 233 1.70 -19.86 2.59
CA SER A 233 0.85 -20.77 3.36
C SER A 233 -0.63 -20.47 3.17
N ALA A 234 -1.02 -19.19 3.13
CA ALA A 234 -2.39 -18.79 2.87
C ALA A 234 -2.87 -19.23 1.48
N GLN A 235 -2.03 -19.12 0.44
CA GLN A 235 -2.34 -19.55 -0.93
C GLN A 235 -2.66 -21.06 -1.05
N LYS A 236 -2.23 -21.87 -0.09
CA LYS A 236 -2.48 -23.32 -0.06
C LYS A 236 -3.78 -23.70 0.65
N VAL A 237 -4.41 -22.75 1.33
CA VAL A 237 -5.66 -23.00 2.06
C VAL A 237 -6.83 -23.07 1.09
N GLU A 238 -7.61 -24.14 1.15
CA GLU A 238 -8.85 -24.25 0.39
C GLU A 238 -9.81 -23.09 0.72
N GLY A 239 -10.33 -22.42 -0.30
CA GLY A 239 -11.21 -21.24 -0.14
C GLY A 239 -10.46 -19.91 -0.04
N VAL A 240 -9.13 -19.89 -0.18
CA VAL A 240 -8.35 -18.69 -0.45
C VAL A 240 -8.19 -18.52 -1.94
N LEU A 241 -8.65 -17.40 -2.50
CA LEU A 241 -8.50 -17.09 -3.92
C LEU A 241 -7.09 -16.58 -4.24
N GLY A 242 -6.51 -15.82 -3.33
CA GLY A 242 -5.15 -15.32 -3.47
C GLY A 242 -4.65 -14.60 -2.22
N ALA A 243 -3.33 -14.50 -2.11
CA ALA A 243 -2.67 -13.80 -1.01
C ALA A 243 -1.35 -13.16 -1.46
N ARG A 244 -1.04 -11.99 -0.91
CA ARG A 244 0.19 -11.25 -1.18
C ARG A 244 0.59 -10.38 0.02
N MET A 245 1.85 -9.98 0.08
CA MET A 245 2.24 -8.91 0.99
C MET A 245 1.55 -7.58 0.62
N THR A 246 1.41 -6.68 1.58
CA THR A 246 0.91 -5.31 1.36
C THR A 246 1.81 -4.28 2.02
N GLY A 247 1.75 -3.03 1.53
CA GLY A 247 2.60 -1.94 1.99
C GLY A 247 4.02 -1.99 1.44
N ALA A 248 4.98 -1.43 2.18
CA ALA A 248 6.37 -1.28 1.75
C ALA A 248 7.19 -2.58 1.77
N GLY A 249 6.72 -3.63 2.42
CA GLY A 249 7.49 -4.86 2.64
C GLY A 249 8.48 -4.77 3.80
N PHE A 250 9.45 -5.68 3.82
CA PHE A 250 10.52 -5.88 4.83
C PHE A 250 10.02 -6.27 6.23
N ALA A 251 8.75 -6.18 6.49
CA ALA A 251 7.95 -6.55 7.66
C ALA A 251 6.49 -6.17 7.39
N GLY A 252 5.64 -6.18 8.41
CA GLY A 252 4.25 -5.74 8.30
C GLY A 252 3.32 -6.87 7.92
N CYS A 253 2.45 -6.69 6.92
CA CYS A 253 1.35 -7.60 6.69
C CYS A 253 1.35 -8.22 5.29
N ALA A 254 0.74 -9.39 5.21
CA ALA A 254 0.16 -9.95 3.99
C ALA A 254 -1.37 -9.85 4.06
N ILE A 255 -2.02 -9.88 2.91
CA ILE A 255 -3.48 -9.96 2.79
C ILE A 255 -3.87 -11.23 2.06
N ALA A 256 -5.01 -11.80 2.42
CA ALA A 256 -5.64 -12.90 1.70
C ALA A 256 -7.12 -12.61 1.45
N LEU A 257 -7.60 -12.99 0.28
CA LEU A 257 -9.03 -13.03 -0.04
C LEU A 257 -9.54 -14.43 0.21
N VAL A 258 -10.27 -14.63 1.30
CA VAL A 258 -10.67 -15.93 1.84
C VAL A 258 -12.18 -16.06 1.96
N HIS A 259 -12.73 -17.24 1.63
CA HIS A 259 -14.13 -17.55 1.89
C HIS A 259 -14.42 -17.49 3.39
N GLN A 260 -15.53 -16.86 3.79
CA GLN A 260 -15.87 -16.62 5.20
C GLN A 260 -15.89 -17.90 6.06
N ASP A 261 -16.32 -19.05 5.50
CA ASP A 261 -16.37 -20.33 6.20
C ASP A 261 -14.98 -20.97 6.39
N LYS A 262 -13.95 -20.45 5.72
CA LYS A 262 -12.56 -20.92 5.74
C LYS A 262 -11.60 -20.05 6.56
N ILE A 263 -12.10 -18.99 7.17
CA ILE A 263 -11.30 -18.07 8.00
C ILE A 263 -10.55 -18.82 9.12
N LYS A 264 -11.24 -19.71 9.84
CA LYS A 264 -10.61 -20.50 10.91
C LYS A 264 -9.56 -21.47 10.41
N ASP A 265 -9.76 -22.07 9.23
CA ASP A 265 -8.77 -22.94 8.59
C ASP A 265 -7.56 -22.12 8.18
N LEU A 266 -7.75 -20.93 7.60
CA LEU A 266 -6.67 -19.99 7.27
C LEU A 266 -5.84 -19.65 8.52
N GLU A 267 -6.48 -19.19 9.60
CA GLU A 267 -5.79 -18.82 10.85
C GLU A 267 -4.98 -19.99 11.40
N ARG A 268 -5.57 -21.18 11.48
CA ARG A 268 -4.90 -22.38 12.01
C ARG A 268 -3.70 -22.78 11.16
N ILE A 269 -3.90 -22.96 9.86
CA ILE A 269 -2.85 -23.47 8.93
C ILE A 269 -1.70 -22.47 8.85
N VAL A 270 -2.01 -21.19 8.68
CA VAL A 270 -0.98 -20.14 8.57
C VAL A 270 -0.23 -19.99 9.91
N THR A 271 -0.93 -20.06 11.06
CA THR A 271 -0.26 -19.97 12.37
C THR A 271 0.69 -21.15 12.59
N GLU A 272 0.27 -22.36 12.27
CA GLU A 272 1.10 -23.58 12.40
C GLU A 272 2.37 -23.46 11.55
N GLU A 273 2.21 -23.14 10.27
CA GLU A 273 3.32 -23.03 9.32
C GLU A 273 4.26 -21.88 9.67
N TYR A 274 3.69 -20.72 9.97
CA TYR A 274 4.45 -19.53 10.33
C TYR A 274 5.24 -19.73 11.64
N THR A 275 4.60 -20.26 12.66
CA THR A 275 5.27 -20.50 13.96
C THR A 275 6.39 -21.53 13.82
N ARG A 276 6.19 -22.56 13.00
CA ARG A 276 7.21 -23.56 12.71
C ARG A 276 8.42 -22.95 11.99
N THR A 277 8.19 -22.02 11.05
CA THR A 277 9.24 -21.46 10.19
C THR A 277 9.93 -20.26 10.82
N VAL A 278 9.17 -19.39 11.50
CA VAL A 278 9.66 -18.09 12.00
C VAL A 278 9.92 -18.11 13.51
N GLY A 279 9.27 -19.01 14.26
CA GLY A 279 9.51 -19.20 15.69
C GLY A 279 8.54 -18.45 16.63
N TYR A 280 7.61 -17.66 16.10
CA TYR A 280 6.54 -16.99 16.86
C TYR A 280 5.27 -16.88 16.02
N ALA A 281 4.12 -16.60 16.66
CA ALA A 281 2.84 -16.58 15.99
C ALA A 281 2.58 -15.25 15.27
N PRO A 282 1.86 -15.27 14.10
CA PRO A 282 1.34 -14.08 13.45
C PRO A 282 0.07 -13.60 14.15
N SER A 283 -0.46 -12.44 13.74
CA SER A 283 -1.78 -11.96 14.15
C SER A 283 -2.68 -11.78 12.93
N PHE A 284 -3.99 -11.93 13.13
CA PHE A 284 -4.99 -11.82 12.06
C PHE A 284 -5.99 -10.71 12.36
N TYR A 285 -6.42 -10.02 11.31
CA TYR A 285 -7.49 -9.01 11.35
C TYR A 285 -8.38 -9.21 10.12
N HIS A 286 -9.67 -9.42 10.35
CA HIS A 286 -10.66 -9.53 9.26
C HIS A 286 -11.34 -8.18 9.12
N VAL A 287 -11.29 -7.62 7.92
CA VAL A 287 -11.68 -6.24 7.69
C VAL A 287 -12.69 -6.12 6.55
N ASP A 288 -13.51 -5.09 6.67
CA ASP A 288 -14.38 -4.61 5.60
C ASP A 288 -13.82 -3.32 4.99
N ILE A 289 -14.18 -3.05 3.73
CA ILE A 289 -13.77 -1.83 3.03
C ILE A 289 -14.62 -0.66 3.52
N ALA A 290 -13.97 0.36 4.06
CA ALA A 290 -14.62 1.51 4.68
C ALA A 290 -14.42 2.80 3.87
N ASN A 291 -15.14 3.87 4.26
CA ASN A 291 -14.89 5.21 3.75
C ASN A 291 -13.59 5.81 4.32
N GLY A 292 -12.96 6.67 3.55
CA GLY A 292 -11.81 7.46 3.97
C GLY A 292 -12.15 8.51 5.06
N VAL A 293 -11.20 9.40 5.31
CA VAL A 293 -11.31 10.44 6.34
C VAL A 293 -12.53 11.33 6.13
N ARG A 294 -13.31 11.53 7.19
CA ARG A 294 -14.52 12.37 7.19
C ARG A 294 -14.90 12.81 8.60
N THR A 295 -15.70 13.84 8.68
CA THR A 295 -16.45 14.17 9.89
C THR A 295 -17.55 13.12 10.09
N LEU A 296 -17.71 12.62 11.30
CA LEU A 296 -18.86 11.80 11.67
C LEU A 296 -19.94 12.73 12.18
N GLU A 297 -21.16 12.59 11.68
CA GLU A 297 -22.31 13.28 12.24
C GLU A 297 -22.61 12.66 13.62
N GLU A 298 -22.98 13.52 14.59
CA GLU A 298 -23.48 13.02 15.86
C GLU A 298 -24.80 12.25 15.58
N VAL A 299 -24.84 11.00 16.02
CA VAL A 299 -26.03 10.13 15.91
C VAL A 299 -27.01 10.47 17.04
#